data_98318ebbb2199c8741c1ac0f78de80d1
#
_entry.id   98318ebbb2199c8741c1ac0f78de80d1
#
_cell.length_a   1.000
_cell.length_b   1.000
_cell.length_c   1.000
_cell.angle_alpha   90.00
_cell.angle_beta   90.00
_cell.angle_gamma   90.00
#
_symmetry.space_group_name_H-M   'P 1'
#
loop_
_entity.id
_entity.type
_entity.pdbx_description
1 polymer ?
#
loop_
_entity_poly.entity_id
_entity_poly.type
_entity_poly.pdbx_seq_one_letter_code
_entity_poly.pdbx_strand_id
1 'polypeptide(L)'
;MNMSYPELPDTLIQIEKETLKRWKEEDLFRQCLAANAGGEPFVFYEGPPTANGRPGLHHVIGRTIKDLVCRFHSMEGRAVTRIAGWDTHGLPVEIEAEKSLG
;
A
#
# COMPACT_ATOMS: atom_id res chain seq x y z
N MET A 1 -7.98 0.96 -36.55
CA MET A 1 -8.50 0.89 -35.18
C MET A 1 -8.38 2.28 -34.58
N ASN A 2 -9.51 2.94 -34.34
CA ASN A 2 -9.51 4.17 -33.57
C ASN A 2 -9.33 3.80 -32.11
N MET A 3 -8.09 3.85 -31.63
CA MET A 3 -7.84 3.76 -30.19
C MET A 3 -8.19 5.10 -29.56
N SER A 4 -9.44 5.25 -29.16
CA SER A 4 -9.85 6.37 -28.32
C SER A 4 -9.41 6.09 -26.90
N TYR A 5 -8.59 6.93 -26.33
CA TYR A 5 -8.28 6.89 -24.90
C TYR A 5 -9.56 7.17 -24.12
N PRO A 6 -9.76 6.50 -22.98
CA PRO A 6 -10.90 6.83 -22.11
C PRO A 6 -10.83 8.28 -21.66
N GLU A 7 -11.99 8.93 -21.58
CA GLU A 7 -12.08 10.27 -21.01
C GLU A 7 -11.64 10.25 -19.55
N LEU A 8 -10.83 11.26 -19.17
CA LEU A 8 -10.42 11.39 -17.78
C LEU A 8 -11.62 11.84 -16.94
N PRO A 9 -11.92 11.19 -15.83
CA PRO A 9 -12.96 11.65 -14.94
C PRO A 9 -12.62 12.99 -14.29
N ASP A 10 -13.65 13.72 -13.86
CA ASP A 10 -13.52 15.08 -13.31
C ASP A 10 -12.63 15.19 -12.07
N THR A 11 -12.39 14.09 -11.37
CA THR A 11 -11.55 14.07 -10.17
C THR A 11 -10.61 12.87 -10.12
N LEU A 12 -9.37 13.09 -9.66
CA LEU A 12 -8.39 12.03 -9.40
C LEU A 12 -8.90 11.03 -8.34
N ILE A 13 -9.69 11.49 -7.39
CA ILE A 13 -10.28 10.63 -6.34
C ILE A 13 -11.18 9.55 -6.94
N GLN A 14 -11.93 9.87 -7.99
CA GLN A 14 -12.76 8.88 -8.66
C GLN A 14 -11.90 7.81 -9.35
N ILE A 15 -10.84 8.22 -10.06
CA ILE A 15 -9.89 7.29 -10.69
C ILE A 15 -9.29 6.35 -9.64
N GLU A 16 -8.85 6.89 -8.51
CA GLU A 16 -8.27 6.09 -7.43
C GLU A 16 -9.25 5.04 -6.90
N LYS A 17 -10.49 5.43 -6.61
CA LYS A 17 -11.52 4.52 -6.10
C LYS A 17 -11.84 3.40 -7.09
N GLU A 18 -12.02 3.73 -8.35
CA GLU A 18 -12.31 2.75 -9.41
C GLU A 18 -11.12 1.81 -9.65
N THR A 19 -9.90 2.34 -9.62
CA THR A 19 -8.68 1.55 -9.76
C THR A 19 -8.51 0.58 -8.60
N LEU A 20 -8.68 1.05 -7.35
CA LEU A 20 -8.59 0.19 -6.17
C LEU A 20 -9.66 -0.90 -6.17
N LYS A 21 -10.88 -0.57 -6.59
CA LYS A 21 -11.96 -1.55 -6.73
C LYS A 21 -11.57 -2.64 -7.72
N ARG A 22 -11.12 -2.27 -8.93
CA ARG A 22 -10.67 -3.19 -9.97
C ARG A 22 -9.52 -4.08 -9.48
N TRP A 23 -8.49 -3.50 -8.86
CA TRP A 23 -7.36 -4.26 -8.33
C TRP A 23 -7.77 -5.30 -7.30
N LYS A 24 -8.78 -4.99 -6.49
CA LYS A 24 -9.33 -5.90 -5.49
C LYS A 24 -10.15 -7.02 -6.12
N GLU A 25 -10.98 -6.69 -7.11
CA GLU A 25 -11.80 -7.67 -7.85
C GLU A 25 -10.96 -8.65 -8.66
N GLU A 26 -9.87 -8.16 -9.27
CA GLU A 26 -8.93 -8.95 -10.06
C GLU A 26 -7.88 -9.68 -9.20
N ASP A 27 -7.84 -9.44 -7.87
CA ASP A 27 -6.77 -9.93 -6.96
C ASP A 27 -5.36 -9.63 -7.51
N LEU A 28 -5.19 -8.43 -8.07
CA LEU A 28 -3.99 -8.03 -8.81
C LEU A 28 -2.71 -8.18 -7.99
N PHE A 29 -2.76 -7.90 -6.70
CA PHE A 29 -1.59 -8.01 -5.82
C PHE A 29 -1.03 -9.43 -5.79
N ARG A 30 -1.90 -10.45 -5.66
CA ARG A 30 -1.48 -11.86 -5.68
C ARG A 30 -0.99 -12.30 -7.04
N GLN A 31 -1.58 -11.79 -8.11
CA GLN A 31 -1.08 -12.04 -9.46
C GLN A 31 0.34 -11.52 -9.65
N CYS A 32 0.65 -10.30 -9.17
CA CYS A 32 2.00 -9.75 -9.20
C CYS A 32 3.00 -10.59 -8.39
N LEU A 33 2.61 -11.06 -7.21
CA LEU A 33 3.46 -11.95 -6.40
C LEU A 33 3.72 -13.29 -7.12
N ALA A 34 2.69 -13.88 -7.69
CA ALA A 34 2.79 -15.15 -8.42
C ALA A 34 3.67 -15.04 -9.67
N ALA A 35 3.55 -13.93 -10.41
CA ALA A 35 4.36 -13.69 -11.60
C ALA A 35 5.86 -13.68 -11.32
N ASN A 36 6.27 -13.22 -10.13
CA ASN A 36 7.68 -13.09 -9.74
C ASN A 36 8.13 -14.14 -8.71
N ALA A 37 7.34 -15.17 -8.45
CA ALA A 37 7.62 -16.15 -7.39
C ALA A 37 8.96 -16.90 -7.55
N GLY A 38 9.47 -17.04 -8.78
CA GLY A 38 10.76 -17.64 -9.07
C GLY A 38 11.94 -16.66 -9.16
N GLY A 39 11.69 -15.37 -8.94
CA GLY A 39 12.71 -14.33 -9.02
C GLY A 39 13.65 -14.29 -7.81
N GLU A 40 14.72 -13.51 -7.92
CA GLU A 40 15.63 -13.27 -6.80
C GLU A 40 14.85 -12.60 -5.65
N PRO A 41 14.98 -13.09 -4.40
CA PRO A 41 14.23 -12.56 -3.29
C PRO A 41 14.65 -11.12 -2.94
N PHE A 42 13.67 -10.27 -2.68
CA PHE A 42 13.83 -8.96 -2.08
C PHE A 42 12.87 -8.86 -0.88
N VAL A 43 13.42 -8.87 0.32
CA VAL A 43 12.62 -8.82 1.56
C VAL A 43 12.58 -7.41 2.11
N PHE A 44 11.39 -6.90 2.29
CA PHE A 44 11.12 -5.58 2.81
C PHE A 44 10.35 -5.65 4.12
N TYR A 45 10.92 -5.08 5.17
CA TYR A 45 10.28 -4.94 6.47
C TYR A 45 9.79 -3.50 6.68
N GLU A 46 8.59 -3.36 7.20
CA GLU A 46 8.01 -2.06 7.51
C GLU A 46 7.54 -1.97 8.96
N GLY A 47 7.83 -0.82 9.61
CA GLY A 47 7.13 -0.34 10.78
C GLY A 47 6.04 0.65 10.35
N PRO A 48 4.76 0.24 10.28
CA PRO A 48 3.68 1.18 10.02
C PRO A 48 3.55 2.23 11.11
N PRO A 49 2.86 3.36 10.86
CA PRO A 49 2.61 4.37 11.88
C PRO A 49 1.98 3.78 13.14
N THR A 50 2.38 4.26 14.31
CA THR A 50 1.78 3.87 15.59
C THR A 50 0.27 4.11 15.56
N ALA A 51 -0.51 3.17 16.10
CA ALA A 51 -1.98 3.21 16.11
C ALA A 51 -2.52 4.18 17.18
N ASN A 52 -2.09 5.45 17.14
CA ASN A 52 -2.45 6.51 18.10
C ASN A 52 -3.15 7.72 17.46
N GLY A 53 -3.78 7.51 16.31
CA GLY A 53 -4.51 8.55 15.59
C GLY A 53 -4.48 8.37 14.08
N ARG A 54 -5.00 9.36 13.35
CA ARG A 54 -4.97 9.35 11.89
C ARG A 54 -3.55 9.59 11.36
N PRO A 55 -3.13 8.88 10.30
CA PRO A 55 -1.84 9.13 9.68
C PRO A 55 -1.69 10.57 9.19
N GLY A 56 -0.55 11.19 9.45
CA GLY A 56 -0.20 12.50 8.91
C GLY A 56 0.37 12.43 7.49
N LEU A 57 0.53 13.59 6.86
CA LEU A 57 1.07 13.70 5.51
C LEU A 57 2.47 13.09 5.38
N HIS A 58 3.32 13.26 6.40
CA HIS A 58 4.67 12.69 6.44
C HIS A 58 4.66 11.15 6.41
N HIS A 59 3.65 10.51 7.00
CA HIS A 59 3.47 9.05 6.91
C HIS A 59 3.15 8.64 5.47
N VAL A 60 2.28 9.38 4.77
CA VAL A 60 1.93 9.11 3.37
C VAL A 60 3.16 9.22 2.48
N ILE A 61 3.97 10.28 2.65
CA ILE A 61 5.22 10.47 1.89
C ILE A 61 6.18 9.30 2.11
N GLY A 62 6.43 8.93 3.36
CA GLY A 62 7.30 7.81 3.69
C GLY A 62 6.83 6.49 3.10
N ARG A 63 5.54 6.19 3.17
CA ARG A 63 4.96 4.99 2.58
C ARG A 63 5.02 4.99 1.06
N THR A 64 4.82 6.13 0.42
CA THR A 64 4.93 6.26 -1.03
C THR A 64 6.34 5.93 -1.52
N ILE A 65 7.38 6.43 -0.83
CA ILE A 65 8.77 6.13 -1.18
C ILE A 65 9.06 4.63 -1.00
N LYS A 66 8.61 4.03 0.10
CA LYS A 66 8.78 2.60 0.37
C LYS A 66 8.07 1.73 -0.67
N ASP A 67 6.84 2.09 -1.04
CA ASP A 67 6.08 1.40 -2.07
C ASP A 67 6.77 1.52 -3.45
N LEU A 68 7.32 2.69 -3.77
CA LEU A 68 8.09 2.90 -4.99
C LEU A 68 9.26 1.93 -5.11
N VAL A 69 10.04 1.74 -4.05
CA VAL A 69 11.17 0.80 -4.02
C VAL A 69 10.70 -0.63 -4.23
N CYS A 70 9.64 -1.05 -3.52
CA CYS A 70 9.09 -2.39 -3.67
C CYS A 70 8.54 -2.65 -5.08
N ARG A 71 7.85 -1.67 -5.66
CA ARG A 71 7.34 -1.74 -7.03
C ARG A 71 8.46 -1.80 -8.07
N PHE A 72 9.51 -1.02 -7.88
CA PHE A 72 10.67 -1.03 -8.74
C PHE A 72 11.30 -2.43 -8.80
N HIS A 73 11.58 -3.03 -7.64
CA HIS A 73 12.13 -4.40 -7.59
C HIS A 73 11.17 -5.45 -8.15
N SER A 74 9.87 -5.27 -7.96
CA SER A 74 8.88 -6.15 -8.59
C SER A 74 8.90 -6.05 -10.12
N MET A 75 9.06 -4.85 -10.67
CA MET A 75 9.19 -4.64 -12.13
C MET A 75 10.51 -5.20 -12.69
N GLU A 76 11.56 -5.29 -11.87
CA GLU A 76 12.81 -5.98 -12.23
C GLU A 76 12.68 -7.51 -12.20
N GLY A 77 11.53 -8.05 -11.85
CA GLY A 77 11.28 -9.49 -11.78
C GLY A 77 11.70 -10.14 -10.45
N ARG A 78 12.00 -9.37 -9.41
CA ARG A 78 12.32 -9.91 -8.09
C ARG A 78 11.07 -10.38 -7.34
N ALA A 79 11.24 -11.44 -6.55
CA ALA A 79 10.22 -11.91 -5.62
C ALA A 79 10.18 -11.01 -4.38
N VAL A 80 9.31 -10.00 -4.39
CA VAL A 80 9.21 -9.00 -3.32
C VAL A 80 8.30 -9.47 -2.21
N THR A 81 8.88 -9.73 -1.03
CA THR A 81 8.14 -10.07 0.19
C THR A 81 8.02 -8.83 1.08
N ARG A 82 6.80 -8.47 1.44
CA ARG A 82 6.50 -7.33 2.33
C ARG A 82 6.00 -7.85 3.66
N ILE A 83 6.69 -7.47 4.75
CA ILE A 83 6.35 -7.85 6.12
C ILE A 83 6.21 -6.59 6.95
N ALA A 84 5.06 -6.43 7.62
CA ALA A 84 4.79 -5.30 8.49
C ALA A 84 4.70 -5.76 9.94
N GLY A 85 5.37 -5.04 10.84
CA GLY A 85 5.26 -5.20 12.28
C GLY A 85 4.66 -3.95 12.91
N TRP A 86 3.46 -4.06 13.49
CA TRP A 86 2.75 -2.96 14.13
C TRP A 86 3.21 -2.78 15.57
N ASP A 87 3.52 -1.54 15.93
CA ASP A 87 3.66 -1.13 17.33
C ASP A 87 2.25 -0.85 17.89
N THR A 88 1.79 -1.74 18.78
CA THR A 88 0.43 -1.72 19.31
C THR A 88 0.38 -1.57 20.84
N HIS A 89 1.52 -1.34 21.48
CA HIS A 89 1.63 -1.23 22.93
C HIS A 89 2.14 0.14 23.35
N GLY A 90 1.85 0.49 24.59
CA GLY A 90 2.34 1.71 25.24
C GLY A 90 1.29 2.79 25.38
N LEU A 91 1.63 3.78 26.22
CA LEU A 91 0.74 4.85 26.64
C LEU A 91 0.06 5.62 25.50
N PRO A 92 0.72 5.96 24.38
CA PRO A 92 0.04 6.66 23.28
C PRO A 92 -1.12 5.88 22.66
N VAL A 93 -1.00 4.57 22.56
CA VAL A 93 -2.06 3.69 22.01
C VAL A 93 -3.17 3.52 23.05
N GLU A 94 -2.82 3.34 24.32
CA GLU A 94 -3.78 3.22 25.43
C GLU A 94 -4.66 4.46 25.54
N ILE A 95 -4.06 5.66 25.55
CA ILE A 95 -4.79 6.93 25.61
C ILE A 95 -5.78 7.07 24.44
N GLU A 96 -5.39 6.68 23.22
CA GLU A 96 -6.26 6.79 22.06
C GLU A 96 -7.38 5.76 22.11
N ALA A 97 -7.11 4.55 22.58
CA ALA A 97 -8.13 3.53 22.81
C ALA A 97 -9.14 3.97 23.86
N GLU A 98 -8.71 4.52 24.99
CA GLU A 98 -9.58 5.07 26.03
C GLU A 98 -10.48 6.19 25.49
N LYS A 99 -9.93 7.14 24.73
CA LYS A 99 -10.74 8.20 24.10
C LYS A 99 -11.78 7.67 23.13
N SER A 100 -11.48 6.56 22.44
CA SER A 100 -12.39 5.96 21.45
C SER A 100 -13.51 5.16 22.12
N LEU A 101 -13.27 4.63 23.31
CA LEU A 101 -14.23 3.82 24.06
C LEU A 101 -15.14 4.65 24.97
N GLY A 102 -14.78 5.89 25.32
CA GLY A 102 -15.54 6.80 26.17
C GLY A 102 -15.19 6.67 27.62
#